data_10305a2f7b0f717493d0abcbd90ae8ce
#
_entry.id   10305a2f7b0f717493d0abcbd90ae8ce
#
_cell.length_a   1.000
_cell.length_b   1.000
_cell.length_c   1.000
_cell.angle_alpha   90.00
_cell.angle_beta   90.00
_cell.angle_gamma   90.00
#
_symmetry.space_group_name_H-M   'P 1'
#
loop_
_entity.id
_entity.type
_entity.pdbx_description
1 polymer ?
#
loop_
_entity_poly.entity_id
_entity_poly.type
_entity_poly.pdbx_seq_one_letter_code
_entity_poly.pdbx_strand_id
1 'polypeptide(L)'
;MLDFLGDLKRTHMCGELRASDAGANVVLMGWVNKRRDLGNLIFLDLRDRSGITQVVITADAGAEVHDRATAVRSEFVVAVIGHAKLREPNTVNKNIPTGEIEVIADELRILNDCKPLPFTPSDTVLANEEVRLKYRYIDLRRPELHRNIELRHQVAIAIRDHLNAQGFYEIETPFMTRSTPEGARDYLVPSRVYPGEFYALPQSPQLFKQILMISGFDKYFQIVRCFRDEDLRADRQPEFTQIDLEISFPRPETVFRVVEGFLKAAFSTIGVDLQTPFPQMSYDQAIRLYGIDKPDLRLPAMADVREAFAAESLETLHVDAELPLVAIVIPKVGELSRKERDEIKTLFGDRKDAKVFEDIKRLEKSLPDAVAKIRELAKPNAEDLVVVVAGAKRPEAANAVKSRQQAYGVYFAAGQLRLALGQKYAERHGAYKHGNFRLLWVTDFPMFEWDETEQRWNAAHHPFTSPHEQDMDKLESDPGAVRALAYDVVLNGTELGSGSIRIHRQDIQAKIFKALGMSPEEQQTRFGFFLEALQYGTPPHGGIALGLDRIVMILAGAESLREVIPFPKTAKAVDLMVDAPTPVSERQLKELGIAVVGKKDL
;
A
#
# COMPACT_ATOMS: atom_id res chain seq x y z
N MET A 1 -5.72 -44.33 -15.68
CA MET A 1 -4.25 -44.34 -15.91
C MET A 1 -3.87 -42.93 -16.33
N LEU A 2 -2.79 -42.38 -15.80
CA LEU A 2 -2.28 -41.05 -16.22
C LEU A 2 -1.48 -41.17 -17.52
N ASP A 3 -1.58 -40.16 -18.37
CA ASP A 3 -0.92 -40.12 -19.66
C ASP A 3 0.34 -39.22 -19.59
N PHE A 4 1.29 -39.49 -20.49
CA PHE A 4 2.41 -38.60 -20.70
C PHE A 4 2.04 -37.49 -21.71
N LEU A 5 2.64 -36.31 -21.55
CA LEU A 5 2.50 -35.22 -22.50
C LEU A 5 2.98 -35.66 -23.91
N GLY A 6 4.08 -36.43 -23.99
CA GLY A 6 4.70 -36.81 -25.24
C GLY A 6 5.15 -35.61 -26.05
N ASP A 7 5.00 -35.67 -27.36
CA ASP A 7 5.37 -34.61 -28.29
C ASP A 7 4.26 -33.54 -28.50
N LEU A 8 3.18 -33.61 -27.71
CA LEU A 8 2.08 -32.63 -27.83
C LEU A 8 2.55 -31.21 -27.51
N LYS A 9 2.17 -30.29 -28.38
CA LYS A 9 2.36 -28.86 -28.17
C LYS A 9 1.02 -28.15 -28.15
N ARG A 10 0.83 -27.30 -27.15
CA ARG A 10 -0.35 -26.43 -27.10
C ARG A 10 -0.34 -25.53 -28.33
N THR A 11 -1.47 -25.44 -29.03
CA THR A 11 -1.65 -24.55 -30.18
C THR A 11 -2.27 -23.21 -29.78
N HIS A 12 -3.21 -23.23 -28.84
CA HIS A 12 -3.94 -22.04 -28.36
C HIS A 12 -4.10 -22.10 -26.84
N MET A 13 -4.18 -20.94 -26.22
CA MET A 13 -4.62 -20.81 -24.83
C MET A 13 -6.15 -20.97 -24.76
N CYS A 14 -6.68 -21.39 -23.59
CA CYS A 14 -8.11 -21.68 -23.43
C CYS A 14 -9.02 -20.44 -23.55
N GLY A 15 -8.49 -19.23 -23.36
CA GLY A 15 -9.26 -18.00 -23.50
C GLY A 15 -9.10 -17.28 -24.86
N GLU A 16 -8.27 -17.81 -25.77
CA GLU A 16 -7.92 -17.11 -27.02
C GLU A 16 -8.85 -17.41 -28.20
N LEU A 17 -9.48 -18.58 -28.22
CA LEU A 17 -10.30 -19.00 -29.35
C LEU A 17 -11.51 -18.09 -29.58
N ARG A 18 -11.79 -17.81 -30.86
CA ARG A 18 -12.91 -16.96 -31.32
C ARG A 18 -13.68 -17.63 -32.44
N ALA A 19 -14.79 -17.04 -32.86
CA ALA A 19 -15.58 -17.52 -33.99
C ALA A 19 -14.76 -17.67 -35.28
N SER A 20 -13.72 -16.88 -35.48
CA SER A 20 -12.78 -16.97 -36.62
C SER A 20 -11.99 -18.27 -36.65
N ASP A 21 -11.84 -18.96 -35.54
CA ASP A 21 -11.06 -20.21 -35.43
C ASP A 21 -11.92 -21.45 -35.72
N ALA A 22 -13.19 -21.26 -36.08
CA ALA A 22 -14.08 -22.38 -36.41
C ALA A 22 -13.49 -23.22 -37.58
N GLY A 23 -13.42 -24.54 -37.36
CA GLY A 23 -12.78 -25.47 -38.29
C GLY A 23 -11.30 -25.73 -38.05
N ALA A 24 -10.63 -24.96 -37.21
CA ALA A 24 -9.22 -25.15 -36.87
C ALA A 24 -9.02 -26.37 -35.98
N ASN A 25 -7.98 -27.18 -36.26
CA ASN A 25 -7.51 -28.20 -35.34
C ASN A 25 -6.73 -27.57 -34.20
N VAL A 26 -7.07 -27.89 -32.96
CA VAL A 26 -6.52 -27.29 -31.76
C VAL A 26 -6.03 -28.34 -30.76
N VAL A 27 -4.98 -28.00 -30.05
CA VAL A 27 -4.50 -28.71 -28.86
C VAL A 27 -4.59 -27.73 -27.69
N LEU A 28 -5.55 -27.98 -26.79
CA LEU A 28 -5.73 -27.21 -25.55
C LEU A 28 -5.19 -27.99 -24.36
N MET A 29 -4.59 -27.29 -23.40
CA MET A 29 -4.09 -27.89 -22.16
C MET A 29 -4.44 -26.98 -20.98
N GLY A 30 -5.01 -27.57 -19.93
CA GLY A 30 -5.41 -26.78 -18.77
C GLY A 30 -6.03 -27.63 -17.67
N TRP A 31 -6.69 -26.95 -16.76
CA TRP A 31 -7.43 -27.55 -15.65
C TRP A 31 -8.91 -27.65 -15.98
N VAL A 32 -9.54 -28.76 -15.62
CA VAL A 32 -10.99 -28.93 -15.75
C VAL A 32 -11.69 -28.11 -14.67
N ASN A 33 -12.22 -26.95 -15.05
CA ASN A 33 -12.93 -26.07 -14.14
C ASN A 33 -14.29 -26.65 -13.73
N LYS A 34 -15.04 -27.19 -14.69
CA LYS A 34 -16.34 -27.82 -14.46
C LYS A 34 -16.56 -28.95 -15.44
N ARG A 35 -17.17 -30.04 -14.95
CA ARG A 35 -17.64 -31.15 -15.77
C ARG A 35 -19.16 -31.26 -15.67
N ARG A 36 -19.82 -31.47 -16.80
CA ARG A 36 -21.24 -31.77 -16.90
C ARG A 36 -21.41 -33.03 -17.77
N ASP A 37 -22.17 -33.97 -17.28
CA ASP A 37 -22.44 -35.26 -17.93
C ASP A 37 -23.93 -35.35 -18.25
N LEU A 38 -24.27 -35.43 -19.52
CA LEU A 38 -25.62 -35.53 -20.02
C LEU A 38 -25.82 -36.87 -20.78
N GLY A 39 -25.15 -37.92 -20.32
CA GLY A 39 -25.18 -39.25 -20.92
C GLY A 39 -24.27 -39.33 -22.16
N ASN A 40 -24.84 -39.16 -23.33
CA ASN A 40 -24.10 -39.25 -24.59
C ASN A 40 -23.18 -38.08 -24.88
N LEU A 41 -23.28 -37.01 -24.08
CA LEU A 41 -22.49 -35.80 -24.21
C LEU A 41 -21.85 -35.43 -22.87
N ILE A 42 -20.52 -35.27 -22.85
CA ILE A 42 -19.79 -34.76 -21.70
C ILE A 42 -19.22 -33.41 -22.07
N PHE A 43 -19.48 -32.41 -21.22
CA PHE A 43 -18.94 -31.09 -21.36
C PHE A 43 -17.87 -30.85 -20.31
N LEU A 44 -16.69 -30.36 -20.74
CA LEU A 44 -15.61 -29.88 -19.88
C LEU A 44 -15.38 -28.39 -20.11
N ASP A 45 -15.51 -27.62 -19.08
CA ASP A 45 -15.03 -26.24 -19.12
C ASP A 45 -13.53 -26.28 -18.80
N LEU A 46 -12.67 -26.19 -19.81
CA LEU A 46 -11.22 -26.25 -19.68
C LEU A 46 -10.67 -24.85 -19.45
N ARG A 47 -9.90 -24.67 -18.37
CA ARG A 47 -9.38 -23.38 -17.92
C ARG A 47 -7.84 -23.36 -17.96
N ASP A 48 -7.29 -22.24 -18.42
CA ASP A 48 -5.91 -21.84 -18.17
C ASP A 48 -5.85 -20.38 -17.71
N ARG A 49 -4.66 -19.76 -17.72
CA ARG A 49 -4.50 -18.37 -17.28
C ARG A 49 -5.22 -17.34 -18.17
N SER A 50 -5.50 -17.68 -19.42
CA SER A 50 -6.13 -16.75 -20.38
C SER A 50 -7.65 -16.77 -20.32
N GLY A 51 -8.25 -17.86 -19.77
CA GLY A 51 -9.70 -17.98 -19.70
C GLY A 51 -10.18 -19.42 -19.76
N ILE A 52 -11.40 -19.58 -20.28
CA ILE A 52 -12.12 -20.86 -20.30
C ILE A 52 -12.62 -21.13 -21.73
N THR A 53 -12.48 -22.38 -22.19
CA THR A 53 -13.15 -22.89 -23.40
C THR A 53 -13.97 -24.13 -23.04
N GLN A 54 -15.17 -24.21 -23.57
CA GLN A 54 -15.98 -25.43 -23.49
C GLN A 54 -15.44 -26.48 -24.46
N VAL A 55 -15.18 -27.65 -23.95
CA VAL A 55 -14.86 -28.85 -24.72
C VAL A 55 -16.07 -29.79 -24.67
N VAL A 56 -16.42 -30.37 -25.80
CA VAL A 56 -17.52 -31.33 -25.95
C VAL A 56 -16.97 -32.67 -26.37
N ILE A 57 -17.31 -33.70 -25.62
CA ILE A 57 -17.03 -35.10 -25.94
C ILE A 57 -18.36 -35.72 -26.35
N THR A 58 -18.45 -36.15 -27.61
CA THR A 58 -19.62 -36.79 -28.18
C THR A 58 -19.48 -38.33 -28.10
N ALA A 59 -20.57 -39.06 -28.24
CA ALA A 59 -20.53 -40.54 -28.31
C ALA A 59 -19.68 -41.04 -29.49
N ASP A 60 -19.58 -40.24 -30.56
CA ASP A 60 -18.83 -40.57 -31.78
C ASP A 60 -17.32 -40.42 -31.63
N ALA A 61 -16.83 -39.77 -30.54
CA ALA A 61 -15.40 -39.63 -30.25
C ALA A 61 -14.70 -40.99 -29.93
N GLY A 62 -15.47 -42.04 -29.80
CA GLY A 62 -14.98 -43.37 -29.46
C GLY A 62 -15.03 -43.69 -27.96
N ALA A 63 -15.16 -44.99 -27.66
CA ALA A 63 -15.35 -45.47 -26.28
C ALA A 63 -14.19 -45.04 -25.34
N GLU A 64 -12.96 -45.06 -25.81
CA GLU A 64 -11.78 -44.67 -25.01
C GLU A 64 -11.82 -43.22 -24.56
N VAL A 65 -12.15 -42.28 -25.46
CA VAL A 65 -12.23 -40.84 -25.14
C VAL A 65 -13.38 -40.57 -24.17
N HIS A 66 -14.53 -41.26 -24.39
CA HIS A 66 -15.70 -41.15 -23.52
C HIS A 66 -15.42 -41.68 -22.11
N ASP A 67 -14.77 -42.85 -21.98
CA ASP A 67 -14.41 -43.45 -20.70
C ASP A 67 -13.43 -42.56 -19.93
N ARG A 68 -12.44 -41.98 -20.61
CA ARG A 68 -11.52 -41.00 -20.02
C ARG A 68 -12.27 -39.77 -19.54
N ALA A 69 -13.16 -39.20 -20.34
CA ALA A 69 -13.96 -38.03 -19.96
C ALA A 69 -14.89 -38.33 -18.76
N THR A 70 -15.38 -39.58 -18.64
CA THR A 70 -16.17 -40.02 -17.49
C THR A 70 -15.33 -40.10 -16.21
N ALA A 71 -14.06 -40.45 -16.30
CA ALA A 71 -13.13 -40.52 -15.17
C ALA A 71 -12.64 -39.14 -14.68
N VAL A 72 -12.65 -38.14 -15.55
CA VAL A 72 -12.19 -36.78 -15.24
C VAL A 72 -13.02 -36.13 -14.12
N ARG A 73 -12.34 -35.43 -13.22
CA ARG A 73 -12.94 -34.61 -12.15
C ARG A 73 -12.49 -33.15 -12.27
N SER A 74 -13.13 -32.29 -11.48
CA SER A 74 -12.70 -30.87 -11.36
C SER A 74 -11.24 -30.80 -10.94
N GLU A 75 -10.54 -29.82 -11.53
CA GLU A 75 -9.11 -29.53 -11.31
C GLU A 75 -8.15 -30.64 -11.79
N PHE A 76 -8.60 -31.66 -12.50
CA PHE A 76 -7.70 -32.54 -13.26
C PHE A 76 -6.99 -31.72 -14.35
N VAL A 77 -5.74 -32.06 -14.63
CA VAL A 77 -4.96 -31.46 -15.73
C VAL A 77 -5.10 -32.35 -16.96
N VAL A 78 -5.62 -31.78 -18.03
CA VAL A 78 -5.87 -32.54 -19.26
C VAL A 78 -5.28 -31.85 -20.49
N ALA A 79 -4.96 -32.63 -21.50
CA ALA A 79 -4.75 -32.20 -22.87
C ALA A 79 -5.90 -32.68 -23.75
N VAL A 80 -6.46 -31.79 -24.54
CA VAL A 80 -7.54 -32.07 -25.49
C VAL A 80 -7.03 -31.80 -26.89
N ILE A 81 -7.11 -32.74 -27.77
CA ILE A 81 -6.89 -32.60 -29.20
C ILE A 81 -8.27 -32.66 -29.86
N GLY A 82 -8.57 -31.72 -30.73
CA GLY A 82 -9.88 -31.64 -31.36
C GLY A 82 -9.96 -30.50 -32.35
N HIS A 83 -11.16 -30.13 -32.71
CA HIS A 83 -11.40 -29.02 -33.65
C HIS A 83 -12.41 -28.02 -33.07
N ALA A 84 -12.17 -26.72 -33.35
CA ALA A 84 -13.06 -25.66 -32.96
C ALA A 84 -14.33 -25.67 -33.83
N LYS A 85 -15.50 -25.51 -33.21
CA LYS A 85 -16.79 -25.45 -33.87
C LYS A 85 -17.63 -24.30 -33.34
N LEU A 86 -18.38 -23.63 -34.21
CA LEU A 86 -19.37 -22.64 -33.79
C LEU A 86 -20.50 -23.33 -33.01
N ARG A 87 -20.87 -22.72 -31.88
CA ARG A 87 -22.07 -23.17 -31.14
C ARG A 87 -23.34 -22.78 -31.89
N GLU A 88 -24.38 -23.53 -31.65
CA GLU A 88 -25.72 -23.15 -32.10
C GLU A 88 -26.09 -21.80 -31.45
N PRO A 89 -26.83 -20.93 -32.21
CA PRO A 89 -27.12 -19.57 -31.72
C PRO A 89 -27.81 -19.50 -30.36
N ASN A 90 -28.59 -20.51 -29.99
CA ASN A 90 -29.29 -20.62 -28.70
C ASN A 90 -28.41 -21.15 -27.56
N THR A 91 -27.19 -21.61 -27.83
CA THR A 91 -26.24 -22.15 -26.87
C THR A 91 -25.03 -21.26 -26.64
N VAL A 92 -24.96 -20.10 -27.32
CA VAL A 92 -23.88 -19.13 -27.16
C VAL A 92 -23.82 -18.61 -25.72
N ASN A 93 -22.65 -18.68 -25.11
CA ASN A 93 -22.41 -18.18 -23.75
C ASN A 93 -21.78 -16.79 -23.78
N LYS A 94 -22.59 -15.77 -23.60
CA LYS A 94 -22.15 -14.34 -23.61
C LYS A 94 -21.26 -13.95 -22.41
N ASN A 95 -21.11 -14.82 -21.41
CA ASN A 95 -20.35 -14.52 -20.18
C ASN A 95 -18.85 -14.85 -20.30
N ILE A 96 -18.42 -15.50 -21.36
CA ILE A 96 -17.01 -15.82 -21.64
C ILE A 96 -16.62 -15.38 -23.05
N PRO A 97 -15.39 -14.90 -23.27
CA PRO A 97 -14.94 -14.44 -24.59
C PRO A 97 -14.97 -15.50 -25.68
N THR A 98 -14.81 -16.78 -25.30
CA THR A 98 -14.84 -17.95 -26.20
C THR A 98 -16.26 -18.51 -26.40
N GLY A 99 -17.28 -17.82 -25.92
CA GLY A 99 -18.63 -18.37 -25.79
C GLY A 99 -19.37 -18.64 -27.10
N GLU A 100 -18.87 -18.16 -28.24
CA GLU A 100 -19.41 -18.44 -29.58
C GLU A 100 -18.91 -19.75 -30.16
N ILE A 101 -17.84 -20.34 -29.57
CA ILE A 101 -17.24 -21.59 -30.04
C ILE A 101 -17.25 -22.66 -28.94
N GLU A 102 -17.08 -23.88 -29.35
CA GLU A 102 -16.75 -25.03 -28.51
C GLU A 102 -15.71 -25.88 -29.25
N VAL A 103 -14.97 -26.71 -28.52
CA VAL A 103 -14.01 -27.65 -29.09
C VAL A 103 -14.59 -29.06 -29.02
N ILE A 104 -14.77 -29.69 -30.16
CA ILE A 104 -15.14 -31.11 -30.22
C ILE A 104 -13.86 -31.91 -30.05
N ALA A 105 -13.82 -32.75 -29.03
CA ALA A 105 -12.62 -33.54 -28.69
C ALA A 105 -12.54 -34.82 -29.56
N ASP A 106 -11.40 -35.01 -30.20
CA ASP A 106 -11.03 -36.23 -30.93
C ASP A 106 -10.15 -37.15 -30.03
N GLU A 107 -9.34 -36.53 -29.13
CA GLU A 107 -8.50 -37.25 -28.15
C GLU A 107 -8.49 -36.47 -26.83
N LEU A 108 -8.50 -37.19 -25.71
CA LEU A 108 -8.38 -36.64 -24.36
C LEU A 108 -7.28 -37.39 -23.60
N ARG A 109 -6.26 -36.66 -23.12
CA ARG A 109 -5.24 -37.21 -22.22
C ARG A 109 -5.41 -36.63 -20.81
N ILE A 110 -5.35 -37.50 -19.81
CA ILE A 110 -5.32 -37.09 -18.39
C ILE A 110 -3.87 -37.01 -17.97
N LEU A 111 -3.32 -35.78 -17.93
CA LEU A 111 -1.92 -35.53 -17.61
C LEU A 111 -1.66 -35.64 -16.10
N ASN A 112 -2.64 -35.25 -15.27
CA ASN A 112 -2.58 -35.44 -13.84
C ASN A 112 -3.98 -35.43 -13.22
N ASP A 113 -4.15 -36.16 -12.11
CA ASP A 113 -5.36 -36.16 -11.30
C ASP A 113 -5.31 -35.08 -10.19
N CYS A 114 -6.41 -34.96 -9.47
CA CYS A 114 -6.53 -34.03 -8.36
C CYS A 114 -7.27 -34.69 -7.19
N LYS A 115 -6.71 -34.53 -5.98
CA LYS A 115 -7.42 -34.88 -4.76
C LYS A 115 -8.63 -33.94 -4.55
N PRO A 116 -9.63 -34.33 -3.74
CA PRO A 116 -10.68 -33.42 -3.34
C PRO A 116 -10.07 -32.14 -2.78
N LEU A 117 -10.47 -30.99 -3.35
CA LEU A 117 -9.93 -29.70 -2.95
C LEU A 117 -10.39 -29.33 -1.54
N PRO A 118 -9.54 -28.65 -0.73
CA PRO A 118 -9.95 -28.08 0.55
C PRO A 118 -10.99 -26.96 0.40
N PHE A 119 -11.03 -26.29 -0.75
CA PHE A 119 -12.05 -25.31 -1.16
C PHE A 119 -12.04 -25.14 -2.68
N THR A 120 -13.15 -24.71 -3.24
CA THR A 120 -13.25 -24.40 -4.67
C THR A 120 -12.60 -23.05 -4.96
N PRO A 121 -11.71 -22.91 -5.98
CA PRO A 121 -11.13 -21.63 -6.38
C PRO A 121 -12.17 -20.75 -7.09
N SER A 122 -12.99 -20.06 -6.31
CA SER A 122 -14.09 -19.21 -6.75
C SER A 122 -14.05 -17.86 -6.04
N ASP A 123 -14.45 -16.78 -6.73
CA ASP A 123 -14.59 -15.45 -6.15
C ASP A 123 -15.94 -15.26 -5.43
N THR A 124 -16.90 -16.17 -5.64
CA THR A 124 -18.26 -16.05 -5.07
C THR A 124 -18.41 -16.64 -3.68
N VAL A 125 -17.61 -17.66 -3.34
CA VAL A 125 -17.61 -18.31 -2.01
C VAL A 125 -16.17 -18.40 -1.53
N LEU A 126 -15.79 -17.53 -0.61
CA LEU A 126 -14.45 -17.50 -0.06
C LEU A 126 -14.32 -18.45 1.13
N ALA A 127 -13.28 -19.26 1.13
CA ALA A 127 -12.84 -20.00 2.29
C ALA A 127 -12.21 -19.03 3.32
N ASN A 128 -12.07 -19.47 4.57
CA ASN A 128 -11.34 -18.73 5.61
C ASN A 128 -9.93 -18.38 5.14
N GLU A 129 -9.44 -17.18 5.51
CA GLU A 129 -8.14 -16.67 5.09
C GLU A 129 -6.97 -17.62 5.42
N GLU A 130 -6.96 -18.23 6.61
CA GLU A 130 -5.90 -19.16 7.01
C GLU A 130 -5.86 -20.40 6.10
N VAL A 131 -7.02 -20.93 5.71
CA VAL A 131 -7.11 -22.06 4.76
C VAL A 131 -6.62 -21.64 3.38
N ARG A 132 -7.00 -20.44 2.93
CA ARG A 132 -6.53 -19.88 1.65
C ARG A 132 -5.01 -19.67 1.63
N LEU A 133 -4.43 -19.17 2.72
CA LEU A 133 -2.98 -18.97 2.84
C LEU A 133 -2.23 -20.31 2.94
N LYS A 134 -2.77 -21.30 3.63
CA LYS A 134 -2.19 -22.64 3.70
C LYS A 134 -2.15 -23.34 2.33
N TYR A 135 -3.23 -23.24 1.58
CA TYR A 135 -3.34 -23.80 0.23
C TYR A 135 -3.24 -22.71 -0.84
N ARG A 136 -2.27 -21.82 -0.68
CA ARG A 136 -2.13 -20.61 -1.51
C ARG A 136 -2.05 -20.91 -3.00
N TYR A 137 -1.44 -22.03 -3.40
CA TYR A 137 -1.38 -22.51 -4.78
C TYR A 137 -2.75 -22.87 -5.39
N ILE A 138 -3.77 -23.14 -4.56
CA ILE A 138 -5.17 -23.28 -5.01
C ILE A 138 -5.85 -21.92 -5.05
N ASP A 139 -5.65 -21.08 -4.02
CA ASP A 139 -6.22 -19.74 -3.93
C ASP A 139 -5.78 -18.86 -5.11
N LEU A 140 -4.52 -18.97 -5.53
CA LEU A 140 -3.98 -18.29 -6.70
C LEU A 140 -4.63 -18.68 -8.04
N ARG A 141 -5.43 -19.77 -8.09
CA ARG A 141 -6.24 -20.14 -9.26
C ARG A 141 -7.53 -19.32 -9.36
N ARG A 142 -7.91 -18.59 -8.32
CA ARG A 142 -9.09 -17.71 -8.34
C ARG A 142 -8.89 -16.59 -9.37
N PRO A 143 -9.92 -16.31 -10.18
CA PRO A 143 -9.82 -15.27 -11.22
C PRO A 143 -9.40 -13.90 -10.68
N GLU A 144 -9.90 -13.49 -9.53
CA GLU A 144 -9.57 -12.21 -8.90
C GLU A 144 -8.09 -12.12 -8.53
N LEU A 145 -7.57 -13.10 -7.79
CA LEU A 145 -6.15 -13.11 -7.42
C LEU A 145 -5.23 -13.21 -8.63
N HIS A 146 -5.64 -13.99 -9.64
CA HIS A 146 -4.89 -14.09 -10.88
C HIS A 146 -4.79 -12.72 -11.58
N ARG A 147 -5.92 -12.00 -11.71
CA ARG A 147 -5.94 -10.63 -12.26
C ARG A 147 -5.07 -9.66 -11.46
N ASN A 148 -5.10 -9.76 -10.12
CA ASN A 148 -4.29 -8.89 -9.26
C ASN A 148 -2.78 -9.10 -9.48
N ILE A 149 -2.35 -10.36 -9.63
CA ILE A 149 -0.94 -10.68 -9.90
C ILE A 149 -0.54 -10.26 -11.33
N GLU A 150 -1.43 -10.42 -12.31
CA GLU A 150 -1.22 -9.93 -13.67
C GLU A 150 -1.10 -8.39 -13.69
N LEU A 151 -2.00 -7.69 -12.99
CA LEU A 151 -1.93 -6.24 -12.84
C LEU A 151 -0.60 -5.82 -12.19
N ARG A 152 -0.16 -6.52 -11.13
CA ARG A 152 1.14 -6.28 -10.51
C ARG A 152 2.29 -6.36 -11.52
N HIS A 153 2.27 -7.37 -12.37
CA HIS A 153 3.27 -7.53 -13.42
C HIS A 153 3.23 -6.36 -14.41
N GLN A 154 2.05 -6.00 -14.91
CA GLN A 154 1.86 -4.91 -15.87
C GLN A 154 2.31 -3.56 -15.29
N VAL A 155 1.94 -3.26 -14.05
CA VAL A 155 2.37 -2.06 -13.32
C VAL A 155 3.89 -2.01 -13.19
N ALA A 156 4.53 -3.12 -12.80
CA ALA A 156 5.98 -3.16 -12.65
C ALA A 156 6.73 -2.93 -13.97
N ILE A 157 6.23 -3.50 -15.08
CA ILE A 157 6.79 -3.27 -16.41
C ILE A 157 6.60 -1.81 -16.84
N ALA A 158 5.40 -1.26 -16.70
CA ALA A 158 5.13 0.13 -17.08
C ALA A 158 6.03 1.13 -16.34
N ILE A 159 6.31 0.88 -15.05
CA ILE A 159 7.22 1.70 -14.24
C ILE A 159 8.66 1.57 -14.75
N ARG A 160 9.14 0.34 -15.02
CA ARG A 160 10.49 0.11 -15.56
C ARG A 160 10.69 0.78 -16.90
N ASP A 161 9.75 0.62 -17.82
CA ASP A 161 9.81 1.23 -19.15
C ASP A 161 9.87 2.75 -19.05
N HIS A 162 9.05 3.36 -18.19
CA HIS A 162 9.07 4.80 -17.98
C HIS A 162 10.42 5.29 -17.42
N LEU A 163 10.93 4.64 -16.37
CA LEU A 163 12.19 5.04 -15.74
C LEU A 163 13.40 4.82 -16.68
N ASN A 164 13.41 3.70 -17.41
CA ASN A 164 14.43 3.45 -18.44
C ASN A 164 14.42 4.52 -19.52
N ALA A 165 13.23 4.92 -20.01
CA ALA A 165 13.10 5.99 -21.00
C ALA A 165 13.57 7.36 -20.48
N GLN A 166 13.58 7.57 -19.15
CA GLN A 166 14.13 8.76 -18.48
C GLN A 166 15.63 8.67 -18.19
N GLY A 167 16.30 7.59 -18.60
CA GLY A 167 17.74 7.37 -18.44
C GLY A 167 18.14 6.90 -17.04
N PHE A 168 17.23 6.26 -16.29
CA PHE A 168 17.57 5.60 -15.04
C PHE A 168 18.20 4.24 -15.29
N TYR A 169 19.19 3.87 -14.48
CA TYR A 169 19.74 2.52 -14.42
C TYR A 169 19.07 1.72 -13.31
N GLU A 170 18.55 0.52 -13.60
CA GLU A 170 18.15 -0.44 -12.57
C GLU A 170 19.39 -1.15 -12.04
N ILE A 171 19.75 -0.89 -10.78
CA ILE A 171 20.96 -1.44 -10.17
C ILE A 171 20.59 -2.19 -8.89
N GLU A 172 21.01 -3.45 -8.79
CA GLU A 172 20.79 -4.28 -7.62
C GLU A 172 21.71 -3.87 -6.46
N THR A 173 21.14 -3.90 -5.25
CA THR A 173 21.87 -3.65 -4.00
C THR A 173 21.87 -4.90 -3.12
N PRO A 174 22.83 -5.07 -2.20
CA PRO A 174 22.93 -6.26 -1.37
C PRO A 174 21.72 -6.47 -0.46
N PHE A 175 21.26 -7.72 -0.32
CA PHE A 175 20.31 -8.14 0.72
C PHE A 175 21.00 -8.57 2.01
N MET A 176 22.24 -9.03 1.96
CA MET A 176 23.05 -9.34 3.13
C MET A 176 23.96 -8.16 3.41
N THR A 177 23.54 -7.29 4.32
CA THR A 177 24.24 -6.05 4.64
C THR A 177 24.50 -5.94 6.14
N ARG A 178 25.08 -4.84 6.56
CA ARG A 178 25.25 -4.49 7.97
C ARG A 178 23.92 -3.99 8.55
N SER A 179 23.69 -4.28 9.84
CA SER A 179 22.55 -3.70 10.57
C SER A 179 22.70 -2.17 10.66
N THR A 180 21.70 -1.48 10.13
CA THR A 180 21.59 -0.01 10.14
C THR A 180 20.14 0.36 10.42
N PRO A 181 19.63 0.17 11.66
CA PRO A 181 18.22 0.36 11.98
C PRO A 181 17.76 1.79 11.67
N GLU A 182 16.74 1.90 10.82
CA GLU A 182 16.14 3.14 10.32
C GLU A 182 14.68 3.30 10.81
N GLY A 183 14.39 2.85 12.04
CA GLY A 183 13.05 3.00 12.64
C GLY A 183 12.35 1.68 12.96
N ALA A 184 12.53 0.61 12.15
CA ALA A 184 12.10 -0.75 12.45
C ALA A 184 13.26 -1.59 13.01
N ARG A 185 12.97 -2.80 13.50
CA ARG A 185 14.01 -3.79 13.83
C ARG A 185 14.44 -4.51 12.56
N ASP A 186 15.74 -4.89 12.53
CA ASP A 186 16.30 -5.66 11.42
C ASP A 186 16.11 -7.16 11.62
N TYR A 187 15.85 -7.90 10.54
CA TYR A 187 16.02 -9.36 10.54
C TYR A 187 17.51 -9.70 10.45
N LEU A 188 18.03 -10.48 11.40
CA LEU A 188 19.43 -10.85 11.47
C LEU A 188 19.68 -12.24 10.88
N VAL A 189 20.77 -12.37 10.11
CA VAL A 189 21.22 -13.62 9.51
C VAL A 189 22.62 -13.94 10.05
N PRO A 190 22.81 -15.02 10.84
CA PRO A 190 24.11 -15.35 11.43
C PRO A 190 25.13 -15.76 10.37
N SER A 191 26.38 -15.31 10.55
CA SER A 191 27.50 -15.70 9.70
C SER A 191 28.12 -17.02 10.15
N ARG A 192 28.19 -18.02 9.26
CA ARG A 192 28.92 -19.26 9.53
C ARG A 192 30.45 -19.06 9.50
N VAL A 193 30.91 -18.09 8.72
CA VAL A 193 32.37 -17.85 8.52
C VAL A 193 32.95 -17.02 9.66
N TYR A 194 32.15 -16.13 10.24
CA TYR A 194 32.54 -15.26 11.35
C TYR A 194 31.61 -15.52 12.55
N PRO A 195 31.97 -16.46 13.43
CA PRO A 195 31.11 -16.80 14.57
C PRO A 195 30.84 -15.60 15.48
N GLY A 196 29.57 -15.39 15.83
CA GLY A 196 29.13 -14.25 16.64
C GLY A 196 28.85 -12.97 15.84
N GLU A 197 29.11 -12.96 14.53
CA GLU A 197 28.75 -11.85 13.64
C GLU A 197 27.50 -12.17 12.81
N PHE A 198 26.76 -11.12 12.45
CA PHE A 198 25.49 -11.23 11.74
C PHE A 198 25.44 -10.28 10.54
N TYR A 199 24.86 -10.75 9.47
CA TYR A 199 24.28 -9.88 8.45
C TYR A 199 22.87 -9.44 8.90
N ALA A 200 22.39 -8.34 8.33
CA ALA A 200 21.01 -7.91 8.45
C ALA A 200 20.35 -7.87 7.06
N LEU A 201 19.05 -8.17 7.01
CA LEU A 201 18.25 -7.93 5.80
C LEU A 201 17.85 -6.45 5.75
N PRO A 202 18.00 -5.75 4.60
CA PRO A 202 17.86 -4.31 4.51
C PRO A 202 16.40 -3.87 4.66
N GLN A 203 16.17 -2.81 5.43
CA GLN A 203 14.87 -2.14 5.52
C GLN A 203 14.57 -1.33 4.26
N SER A 204 15.62 -0.83 3.61
CA SER A 204 15.61 -0.15 2.32
C SER A 204 17.05 -0.09 1.77
N PRO A 205 17.27 0.19 0.48
CA PRO A 205 18.61 0.41 -0.08
C PRO A 205 19.16 1.82 0.19
N GLN A 206 18.70 2.53 1.23
CA GLN A 206 18.92 3.96 1.46
C GLN A 206 20.39 4.39 1.39
N LEU A 207 21.31 3.67 2.04
CA LEU A 207 22.72 4.05 2.03
C LEU A 207 23.39 3.70 0.70
N PHE A 208 23.03 2.57 0.10
CA PHE A 208 23.62 2.13 -1.17
C PHE A 208 23.23 3.03 -2.33
N LYS A 209 21.98 3.49 -2.40
CA LYS A 209 21.56 4.40 -3.48
C LYS A 209 22.28 5.75 -3.39
N GLN A 210 22.56 6.27 -2.19
CA GLN A 210 23.37 7.47 -2.02
C GLN A 210 24.83 7.23 -2.43
N ILE A 211 25.41 6.07 -2.12
CA ILE A 211 26.74 5.67 -2.58
C ILE A 211 26.79 5.60 -4.11
N LEU A 212 25.72 5.13 -4.78
CA LEU A 212 25.64 5.13 -6.24
C LEU A 212 25.68 6.56 -6.82
N MET A 213 25.09 7.54 -6.14
CA MET A 213 25.22 8.96 -6.54
C MET A 213 26.65 9.45 -6.38
N ILE A 214 27.31 9.13 -5.26
CA ILE A 214 28.75 9.42 -5.06
C ILE A 214 29.61 8.74 -6.15
N SER A 215 29.19 7.57 -6.61
CA SER A 215 29.87 6.82 -7.67
C SER A 215 29.59 7.34 -9.09
N GLY A 216 28.77 8.40 -9.25
CA GLY A 216 28.53 9.07 -10.52
C GLY A 216 27.49 8.39 -11.43
N PHE A 217 26.58 7.58 -10.90
CA PHE A 217 25.50 6.96 -11.69
C PHE A 217 24.35 7.90 -12.04
N ASP A 218 24.27 9.07 -11.44
CA ASP A 218 23.30 10.14 -11.68
C ASP A 218 21.84 9.79 -11.46
N LYS A 219 21.35 8.68 -12.01
CA LYS A 219 19.95 8.26 -11.94
C LYS A 219 19.88 6.75 -11.71
N TYR A 220 19.48 6.39 -10.51
CA TYR A 220 19.30 5.02 -10.06
C TYR A 220 17.84 4.73 -9.76
N PHE A 221 17.39 3.51 -10.06
CA PHE A 221 16.21 2.93 -9.47
C PHE A 221 16.38 1.43 -9.22
N GLN A 222 15.50 0.87 -8.39
CA GLN A 222 15.36 -0.57 -8.19
C GLN A 222 13.93 -0.91 -7.76
N ILE A 223 13.34 -1.96 -8.32
CA ILE A 223 12.16 -2.58 -7.74
C ILE A 223 12.67 -3.64 -6.77
N VAL A 224 12.75 -3.28 -5.49
CA VAL A 224 13.53 -3.98 -4.48
C VAL A 224 12.68 -4.58 -3.36
N ARG A 225 13.09 -5.75 -2.87
CA ARG A 225 12.54 -6.35 -1.65
C ARG A 225 13.13 -5.65 -0.43
N CYS A 226 12.26 -5.30 0.51
CA CYS A 226 12.60 -4.68 1.79
C CYS A 226 12.06 -5.55 2.92
N PHE A 227 12.71 -5.48 4.09
CA PHE A 227 12.42 -6.33 5.24
C PHE A 227 12.33 -5.48 6.51
N ARG A 228 11.23 -5.60 7.27
CA ARG A 228 11.03 -4.87 8.53
C ARG A 228 10.38 -5.77 9.56
N ASP A 229 11.01 -5.92 10.72
CA ASP A 229 10.42 -6.62 11.86
C ASP A 229 9.64 -5.63 12.72
N GLU A 230 8.39 -5.44 12.37
CA GLU A 230 7.44 -4.53 13.03
C GLU A 230 6.04 -5.16 13.13
N ASP A 231 5.17 -4.54 13.92
CA ASP A 231 3.79 -5.02 14.08
C ASP A 231 3.03 -4.98 12.74
N LEU A 232 2.47 -6.12 12.35
CA LEU A 232 1.79 -6.29 11.08
C LEU A 232 0.32 -5.86 11.15
N ARG A 233 -0.11 -5.19 10.10
CA ARG A 233 -1.50 -4.77 9.85
C ARG A 233 -1.94 -5.24 8.47
N ALA A 234 -3.17 -4.92 8.07
CA ALA A 234 -3.68 -5.27 6.73
C ALA A 234 -2.83 -4.66 5.59
N ASP A 235 -2.24 -3.50 5.83
CA ASP A 235 -1.40 -2.73 4.91
C ASP A 235 0.11 -2.84 5.17
N ARG A 236 0.55 -3.85 5.97
CA ARG A 236 1.96 -4.11 6.30
C ARG A 236 2.30 -5.58 6.18
N GLN A 237 3.49 -5.85 5.65
CA GLN A 237 4.09 -7.18 5.55
C GLN A 237 5.55 -7.11 6.03
N PRO A 238 6.10 -8.17 6.64
CA PRO A 238 7.49 -8.19 7.12
C PRO A 238 8.50 -8.14 5.97
N GLU A 239 8.06 -8.58 4.78
CA GLU A 239 8.77 -8.44 3.52
C GLU A 239 7.82 -7.84 2.47
N PHE A 240 8.24 -6.79 1.81
CA PHE A 240 7.44 -6.04 0.85
C PHE A 240 8.31 -5.49 -0.28
N THR A 241 7.70 -4.94 -1.31
CA THR A 241 8.42 -4.43 -2.48
C THR A 241 8.29 -2.92 -2.59
N GLN A 242 9.43 -2.23 -2.76
CA GLN A 242 9.48 -0.81 -3.05
C GLN A 242 9.93 -0.54 -4.49
N ILE A 243 9.45 0.57 -5.03
CA ILE A 243 10.07 1.27 -6.16
C ILE A 243 10.97 2.31 -5.50
N ASP A 244 12.26 2.09 -5.52
CA ASP A 244 13.25 2.97 -4.91
C ASP A 244 14.04 3.70 -5.99
N LEU A 245 14.25 4.99 -5.86
CA LEU A 245 15.02 5.79 -6.80
C LEU A 245 15.83 6.89 -6.12
N GLU A 246 16.93 7.29 -6.77
CA GLU A 246 17.79 8.40 -6.35
C GLU A 246 18.35 9.11 -7.59
N ILE A 247 18.50 10.45 -7.49
CA ILE A 247 18.93 11.33 -8.58
C ILE A 247 20.01 12.28 -8.05
N SER A 248 21.07 12.51 -8.86
CA SER A 248 22.05 13.58 -8.60
C SER A 248 21.54 14.92 -9.09
N PHE A 249 21.86 15.97 -8.35
CA PHE A 249 21.52 17.39 -8.64
C PHE A 249 20.02 17.69 -8.80
N PRO A 250 19.11 17.05 -8.05
CA PRO A 250 17.69 17.33 -8.16
C PRO A 250 17.28 18.54 -7.32
N ARG A 251 16.19 19.17 -7.74
CA ARG A 251 15.26 19.90 -6.85
C ARG A 251 14.09 18.98 -6.52
N PRO A 252 13.30 19.24 -5.47
CA PRO A 252 12.11 18.43 -5.16
C PRO A 252 11.20 18.23 -6.38
N GLU A 253 10.97 19.28 -7.19
CA GLU A 253 10.12 19.24 -8.38
C GLU A 253 10.67 18.30 -9.48
N THR A 254 11.98 18.04 -9.48
CA THR A 254 12.59 17.06 -10.40
C THR A 254 12.14 15.64 -10.03
N VAL A 255 12.16 15.34 -8.73
CA VAL A 255 11.66 14.05 -8.22
C VAL A 255 10.16 13.93 -8.46
N PHE A 256 9.40 14.99 -8.20
CA PHE A 256 7.93 15.00 -8.41
C PHE A 256 7.57 14.64 -9.85
N ARG A 257 8.17 15.29 -10.84
CA ARG A 257 7.92 14.98 -12.26
C ARG A 257 8.22 13.54 -12.64
N VAL A 258 9.30 12.96 -12.12
CA VAL A 258 9.65 11.56 -12.38
C VAL A 258 8.60 10.62 -11.79
N VAL A 259 8.21 10.86 -10.52
CA VAL A 259 7.21 10.06 -9.82
C VAL A 259 5.83 10.18 -10.47
N GLU A 260 5.40 11.40 -10.79
CA GLU A 260 4.14 11.64 -11.48
C GLU A 260 4.09 10.92 -12.84
N GLY A 261 5.21 10.92 -13.56
CA GLY A 261 5.33 10.25 -14.85
C GLY A 261 5.16 8.74 -14.74
N PHE A 262 5.87 8.07 -13.85
CA PHE A 262 5.70 6.63 -13.71
C PHE A 262 4.38 6.23 -13.02
N LEU A 263 3.83 7.04 -12.12
CA LEU A 263 2.49 6.80 -11.58
C LEU A 263 1.43 6.92 -12.69
N LYS A 264 1.55 7.91 -13.57
CA LYS A 264 0.68 8.02 -14.75
C LYS A 264 0.76 6.76 -15.62
N ALA A 265 1.97 6.24 -15.88
CA ALA A 265 2.16 4.99 -16.60
C ALA A 265 1.54 3.78 -15.87
N ALA A 266 1.69 3.69 -14.55
CA ALA A 266 1.10 2.65 -13.74
C ALA A 266 -0.44 2.68 -13.77
N PHE A 267 -1.06 3.86 -13.61
CA PHE A 267 -2.51 4.01 -13.64
C PHE A 267 -3.11 3.78 -15.03
N SER A 268 -2.35 4.02 -16.10
CA SER A 268 -2.79 3.72 -17.46
C SER A 268 -3.04 2.23 -17.70
N THR A 269 -2.42 1.33 -16.92
CA THR A 269 -2.66 -0.13 -16.99
C THR A 269 -4.10 -0.52 -16.66
N ILE A 270 -4.82 0.33 -15.91
CA ILE A 270 -6.25 0.17 -15.61
C ILE A 270 -7.13 1.17 -16.36
N GLY A 271 -6.60 1.84 -17.39
CA GLY A 271 -7.34 2.81 -18.21
C GLY A 271 -7.57 4.16 -17.54
N VAL A 272 -6.85 4.51 -16.49
CA VAL A 272 -6.96 5.80 -15.79
C VAL A 272 -5.85 6.73 -16.26
N ASP A 273 -6.24 7.92 -16.78
CA ASP A 273 -5.32 9.00 -17.14
C ASP A 273 -5.20 10.00 -15.97
N LEU A 274 -4.10 9.93 -15.23
CA LEU A 274 -3.83 10.87 -14.13
C LEU A 274 -3.46 12.25 -14.68
N GLN A 275 -4.09 13.26 -14.11
CA GLN A 275 -3.73 14.66 -14.40
C GLN A 275 -2.52 15.07 -13.58
N THR A 276 -1.53 15.68 -14.23
CA THR A 276 -0.30 16.20 -13.63
C THR A 276 -0.11 17.68 -13.98
N PRO A 277 0.57 18.48 -13.16
CA PRO A 277 1.21 18.11 -11.88
C PRO A 277 0.20 17.86 -10.75
N PHE A 278 0.58 17.05 -9.74
CA PHE A 278 -0.24 16.86 -8.56
C PHE A 278 -0.24 18.13 -7.69
N PRO A 279 -1.35 18.43 -7.00
CA PRO A 279 -1.40 19.50 -6.01
C PRO A 279 -0.30 19.35 -4.96
N GLN A 280 0.21 20.45 -4.45
CA GLN A 280 1.19 20.47 -3.39
C GLN A 280 0.61 21.16 -2.15
N MET A 281 0.98 20.69 -0.98
CA MET A 281 0.54 21.19 0.31
C MET A 281 1.66 21.03 1.33
N SER A 282 1.93 22.05 2.15
CA SER A 282 2.89 21.89 3.24
C SER A 282 2.31 21.02 4.35
N TYR A 283 3.17 20.40 5.15
CA TYR A 283 2.79 19.62 6.34
C TYR A 283 1.87 20.43 7.27
N ASP A 284 2.20 21.68 7.56
CA ASP A 284 1.37 22.54 8.41
C ASP A 284 -0.03 22.76 7.82
N GLN A 285 -0.12 22.98 6.50
CA GLN A 285 -1.42 23.08 5.81
C GLN A 285 -2.19 21.75 5.88
N ALA A 286 -1.53 20.61 5.68
CA ALA A 286 -2.15 19.30 5.77
C ALA A 286 -2.75 19.06 7.16
N ILE A 287 -2.01 19.40 8.22
CA ILE A 287 -2.49 19.28 9.60
C ILE A 287 -3.67 20.24 9.85
N ARG A 288 -3.58 21.50 9.46
CA ARG A 288 -4.66 22.48 9.69
C ARG A 288 -5.95 22.17 8.91
N LEU A 289 -5.80 21.76 7.66
CA LEU A 289 -6.93 21.57 6.76
C LEU A 289 -7.54 20.15 6.81
N TYR A 290 -6.76 19.15 7.22
CA TYR A 290 -7.19 17.76 7.17
C TYR A 290 -6.96 17.01 8.49
N GLY A 291 -6.20 17.58 9.41
CA GLY A 291 -5.86 17.00 10.70
C GLY A 291 -4.99 15.74 10.61
N ILE A 292 -4.26 15.60 9.52
CA ILE A 292 -3.37 14.45 9.28
C ILE A 292 -2.32 14.83 8.21
N ASP A 293 -1.14 14.23 8.30
CA ASP A 293 -0.04 14.36 7.34
C ASP A 293 -0.31 13.66 5.98
N LYS A 294 -1.35 12.83 5.90
CA LYS A 294 -1.77 12.08 4.72
C LYS A 294 -3.21 12.43 4.35
N PRO A 295 -3.47 13.62 3.79
CA PRO A 295 -4.82 14.11 3.53
C PRO A 295 -5.60 13.24 2.54
N ASP A 296 -6.87 12.97 2.85
CA ASP A 296 -7.83 12.45 1.88
C ASP A 296 -8.61 13.62 1.27
N LEU A 297 -8.29 13.95 0.02
CA LEU A 297 -8.89 15.05 -0.72
C LEU A 297 -10.30 14.74 -1.26
N ARG A 298 -10.81 13.53 -1.07
CA ARG A 298 -12.17 13.15 -1.52
C ARG A 298 -13.27 13.76 -0.68
N LEU A 299 -12.93 14.19 0.54
CA LEU A 299 -13.82 14.94 1.42
C LEU A 299 -13.34 16.40 1.55
N PRO A 300 -14.23 17.36 1.83
CA PRO A 300 -13.87 18.77 2.04
C PRO A 300 -12.80 18.96 3.11
N ALA A 301 -11.97 19.97 2.93
CA ALA A 301 -11.07 20.43 3.98
C ALA A 301 -11.85 20.95 5.19
N MET A 302 -11.24 20.89 6.38
CA MET A 302 -11.75 21.55 7.57
C MET A 302 -11.62 23.07 7.41
N ALA A 303 -12.58 23.82 7.95
CA ALA A 303 -12.55 25.27 7.95
C ALA A 303 -12.22 25.81 9.35
N ASP A 304 -11.30 26.77 9.45
CA ASP A 304 -11.13 27.52 10.70
C ASP A 304 -12.36 28.40 10.93
N VAL A 305 -12.97 28.22 12.07
CA VAL A 305 -14.22 28.94 12.44
C VAL A 305 -14.09 29.73 13.73
N ARG A 306 -12.85 30.02 14.15
CA ARG A 306 -12.59 30.77 15.37
C ARG A 306 -13.28 32.14 15.37
N GLU A 307 -13.20 32.87 14.25
CA GLU A 307 -13.82 34.20 14.12
C GLU A 307 -15.35 34.20 14.18
N ALA A 308 -15.98 33.02 14.14
CA ALA A 308 -17.42 32.91 14.31
C ALA A 308 -17.88 33.08 15.78
N PHE A 309 -16.96 33.01 16.74
CA PHE A 309 -17.29 33.02 18.16
C PHE A 309 -16.75 34.25 18.87
N ALA A 310 -17.61 34.97 19.57
CA ALA A 310 -17.22 36.01 20.50
C ALA A 310 -16.51 35.45 21.75
N ALA A 311 -15.65 36.20 22.41
CA ALA A 311 -14.88 35.73 23.57
C ALA A 311 -15.77 35.20 24.70
N GLU A 312 -16.91 35.87 24.99
CA GLU A 312 -17.89 35.45 26.00
C GLU A 312 -18.51 34.11 25.67
N SER A 313 -18.75 33.84 24.37
CA SER A 313 -19.28 32.54 23.90
C SER A 313 -18.29 31.42 24.11
N LEU A 314 -16.99 31.65 23.84
CA LEU A 314 -15.91 30.67 24.06
C LEU A 314 -15.78 30.33 25.56
N GLU A 315 -15.88 31.33 26.43
CA GLU A 315 -15.83 31.12 27.86
C GLU A 315 -17.01 30.27 28.36
N THR A 316 -18.23 30.58 27.91
CA THR A 316 -19.46 29.81 28.24
C THR A 316 -19.36 28.36 27.74
N LEU A 317 -18.77 28.13 26.60
CA LEU A 317 -18.55 26.79 26.03
C LEU A 317 -17.34 26.07 26.66
N HIS A 318 -16.60 26.72 27.56
CA HIS A 318 -15.34 26.23 28.14
C HIS A 318 -14.31 25.80 27.07
N VAL A 319 -14.14 26.63 26.05
CA VAL A 319 -13.21 26.48 24.95
C VAL A 319 -12.05 27.45 25.13
N ASP A 320 -10.85 27.03 24.75
CA ASP A 320 -9.66 27.87 24.78
C ASP A 320 -9.61 28.75 23.53
N ALA A 321 -9.56 30.07 23.71
CA ALA A 321 -9.55 31.03 22.62
C ALA A 321 -8.24 31.01 21.79
N GLU A 322 -7.15 30.48 22.32
CA GLU A 322 -5.87 30.37 21.62
C GLU A 322 -5.68 29.05 20.85
N LEU A 323 -6.53 28.05 21.12
CA LEU A 323 -6.50 26.77 20.43
C LEU A 323 -7.40 26.76 19.19
N PRO A 324 -7.19 25.82 18.26
CA PRO A 324 -7.99 25.71 17.05
C PRO A 324 -9.48 25.49 17.33
N LEU A 325 -10.33 26.12 16.51
CA LEU A 325 -11.73 25.81 16.34
C LEU A 325 -11.97 25.53 14.87
N VAL A 326 -12.34 24.29 14.55
CA VAL A 326 -12.49 23.86 13.16
C VAL A 326 -13.84 23.22 12.90
N ALA A 327 -14.42 23.53 11.75
CA ALA A 327 -15.61 22.88 11.23
C ALA A 327 -15.25 21.75 10.26
N ILE A 328 -15.84 20.59 10.49
CA ILE A 328 -15.77 19.42 9.62
C ILE A 328 -17.08 19.39 8.82
N VAL A 329 -16.99 19.30 7.50
CA VAL A 329 -18.14 19.18 6.60
C VAL A 329 -18.13 17.79 5.97
N ILE A 330 -19.21 17.02 6.18
CA ILE A 330 -19.43 15.73 5.52
C ILE A 330 -20.62 15.87 4.56
N PRO A 331 -20.39 15.69 3.24
CA PRO A 331 -21.43 15.93 2.25
C PRO A 331 -22.61 14.95 2.33
N LYS A 332 -23.81 15.43 1.99
CA LYS A 332 -25.02 14.62 1.75
C LYS A 332 -25.42 13.68 2.90
N VAL A 333 -25.14 14.04 4.14
CA VAL A 333 -25.52 13.21 5.30
C VAL A 333 -27.01 13.35 5.64
N GLY A 334 -27.58 14.54 5.40
CA GLY A 334 -28.94 14.85 5.76
C GLY A 334 -29.14 15.13 7.26
N GLU A 335 -30.35 14.96 7.74
CA GLU A 335 -30.68 15.16 9.16
C GLU A 335 -30.25 13.95 10.01
N LEU A 336 -29.61 14.25 11.15
CA LEU A 336 -29.19 13.24 12.10
C LEU A 336 -30.31 12.85 13.07
N SER A 337 -30.50 11.57 13.27
CA SER A 337 -31.24 11.03 14.41
C SER A 337 -30.50 11.31 15.74
N ARG A 338 -31.20 11.16 16.88
CA ARG A 338 -30.58 11.27 18.20
C ARG A 338 -29.45 10.23 18.37
N LYS A 339 -29.69 9.02 17.92
CA LYS A 339 -28.71 7.93 17.97
C LYS A 339 -27.42 8.27 17.18
N GLU A 340 -27.55 8.79 15.97
CA GLU A 340 -26.39 9.18 15.16
C GLU A 340 -25.56 10.29 15.82
N ARG A 341 -26.19 11.25 16.49
CA ARG A 341 -25.48 12.29 17.27
C ARG A 341 -24.70 11.70 18.45
N ASP A 342 -25.31 10.77 19.19
CA ASP A 342 -24.62 10.10 20.30
C ASP A 342 -23.46 9.24 19.79
N GLU A 343 -23.60 8.63 18.62
CA GLU A 343 -22.50 7.89 17.95
C GLU A 343 -21.36 8.80 17.53
N ILE A 344 -21.59 10.06 17.11
CA ILE A 344 -20.53 11.04 16.81
C ILE A 344 -19.69 11.31 18.06
N LYS A 345 -20.32 11.46 19.23
CA LYS A 345 -19.59 11.62 20.49
C LYS A 345 -18.76 10.39 20.82
N THR A 346 -19.31 9.21 20.59
CA THR A 346 -18.60 7.94 20.80
C THR A 346 -17.39 7.81 19.87
N LEU A 347 -17.54 8.20 18.60
CA LEU A 347 -16.42 8.21 17.62
C LEU A 347 -15.33 9.21 18.00
N PHE A 348 -15.70 10.37 18.56
CA PHE A 348 -14.74 11.36 19.03
C PHE A 348 -14.00 10.89 20.29
N GLY A 349 -14.66 10.09 21.13
CA GLY A 349 -14.14 9.58 22.39
C GLY A 349 -14.13 10.60 23.53
N ASP A 350 -13.77 10.14 24.72
CA ASP A 350 -13.62 11.00 25.91
C ASP A 350 -12.24 11.64 25.93
N ARG A 351 -12.16 12.87 25.42
CA ARG A 351 -10.91 13.65 25.30
C ARG A 351 -10.91 14.80 26.27
N LYS A 352 -9.75 15.04 26.91
CA LYS A 352 -9.55 16.18 27.81
C LYS A 352 -9.01 17.42 27.10
N ASP A 353 -8.39 17.24 25.93
CA ASP A 353 -7.69 18.27 25.15
C ASP A 353 -8.60 18.96 24.12
N ALA A 354 -9.72 18.33 23.73
CA ALA A 354 -10.63 18.86 22.74
C ALA A 354 -12.08 18.55 23.05
N LYS A 355 -12.99 19.34 22.47
CA LYS A 355 -14.45 19.19 22.57
C LYS A 355 -15.08 19.07 21.20
N VAL A 356 -16.20 18.34 21.10
CA VAL A 356 -16.99 18.21 19.88
C VAL A 356 -18.40 18.76 20.05
N PHE A 357 -18.83 19.53 19.05
CA PHE A 357 -20.22 19.98 18.89
C PHE A 357 -20.79 19.24 17.68
N GLU A 358 -21.54 18.18 17.95
CA GLU A 358 -21.88 17.12 17.02
C GLU A 358 -22.84 17.52 15.89
N ASP A 359 -23.48 18.70 16.00
CA ASP A 359 -24.39 19.24 15.00
C ASP A 359 -24.60 20.74 15.25
N ILE A 360 -24.19 21.57 14.31
CA ILE A 360 -24.30 23.03 14.44
C ILE A 360 -25.76 23.50 14.56
N LYS A 361 -26.75 22.75 14.06
CA LYS A 361 -28.18 23.06 14.22
C LYS A 361 -28.60 23.17 15.70
N ARG A 362 -27.90 22.53 16.63
CA ARG A 362 -28.12 22.67 18.05
C ARG A 362 -27.56 23.96 18.64
N LEU A 363 -26.43 24.41 18.13
CA LEU A 363 -25.82 25.68 18.49
C LEU A 363 -26.68 26.87 18.01
N GLU A 364 -27.43 26.70 16.93
CA GLU A 364 -28.26 27.75 16.32
C GLU A 364 -29.28 28.36 17.27
N LYS A 365 -29.75 27.57 18.27
CA LYS A 365 -30.70 28.06 19.29
C LYS A 365 -30.07 29.01 20.31
N SER A 366 -28.80 28.80 20.65
CA SER A 366 -28.08 29.58 21.66
C SER A 366 -27.11 30.59 21.05
N LEU A 367 -26.60 30.32 19.85
CA LEU A 367 -25.57 31.09 19.17
C LEU A 367 -25.89 31.25 17.66
N PRO A 368 -27.04 31.88 17.29
CA PRO A 368 -27.47 31.96 15.88
C PRO A 368 -26.46 32.69 14.99
N ASP A 369 -25.85 33.80 15.47
CA ASP A 369 -24.87 34.58 14.72
C ASP A 369 -23.59 33.77 14.47
N ALA A 370 -23.14 32.99 15.45
CA ALA A 370 -21.99 32.11 15.29
C ALA A 370 -22.26 31.02 14.23
N VAL A 371 -23.46 30.43 14.24
CA VAL A 371 -23.82 29.41 13.23
C VAL A 371 -23.93 30.02 11.83
N ALA A 372 -24.47 31.23 11.68
CA ALA A 372 -24.49 31.93 10.42
C ALA A 372 -23.07 32.16 9.88
N LYS A 373 -22.14 32.60 10.75
CA LYS A 373 -20.75 32.80 10.37
C LYS A 373 -20.00 31.50 10.08
N ILE A 374 -20.27 30.41 10.83
CA ILE A 374 -19.72 29.06 10.51
C ILE A 374 -20.15 28.62 9.10
N ARG A 375 -21.43 28.84 8.73
CA ARG A 375 -21.93 28.51 7.39
C ARG A 375 -21.25 29.35 6.29
N GLU A 376 -20.98 30.63 6.57
CA GLU A 376 -20.22 31.50 5.65
C GLU A 376 -18.79 30.98 5.42
N LEU A 377 -18.10 30.57 6.49
CA LEU A 377 -16.69 30.10 6.45
C LEU A 377 -16.56 28.70 5.88
N ALA A 378 -17.35 27.76 6.34
CA ALA A 378 -17.28 26.35 5.96
C ALA A 378 -18.03 26.01 4.66
N LYS A 379 -18.93 26.90 4.20
CA LYS A 379 -19.72 26.81 2.95
C LYS A 379 -20.40 25.45 2.73
N PRO A 380 -21.09 24.88 3.72
CA PRO A 380 -21.77 23.62 3.54
C PRO A 380 -23.01 23.77 2.63
N ASN A 381 -23.37 22.73 1.91
CA ASN A 381 -24.69 22.63 1.28
C ASN A 381 -25.78 22.32 2.33
N ALA A 382 -27.05 22.43 1.94
CA ALA A 382 -28.19 22.24 2.85
C ALA A 382 -28.25 20.83 3.50
N GLU A 383 -27.77 19.80 2.76
CA GLU A 383 -27.79 18.41 3.20
C GLU A 383 -26.48 17.96 3.87
N ASP A 384 -25.50 18.85 3.98
CA ASP A 384 -24.21 18.50 4.57
C ASP A 384 -24.28 18.52 6.10
N LEU A 385 -23.62 17.55 6.72
CA LEU A 385 -23.38 17.55 8.17
C LEU A 385 -22.21 18.49 8.48
N VAL A 386 -22.42 19.38 9.46
CA VAL A 386 -21.35 20.21 10.00
C VAL A 386 -21.15 19.91 11.47
N VAL A 387 -19.92 19.51 11.81
CA VAL A 387 -19.45 19.22 13.17
C VAL A 387 -18.34 20.19 13.51
N VAL A 388 -18.36 20.77 14.70
CA VAL A 388 -17.28 21.67 15.15
C VAL A 388 -16.45 20.97 16.23
N VAL A 389 -15.12 21.04 16.08
CA VAL A 389 -14.15 20.59 17.08
C VAL A 389 -13.37 21.80 17.58
N ALA A 390 -13.22 21.91 18.88
CA ALA A 390 -12.59 23.03 19.56
C ALA A 390 -11.60 22.55 20.61
N GLY A 391 -10.53 23.30 20.84
CA GLY A 391 -9.59 23.05 21.95
C GLY A 391 -10.27 23.28 23.30
N ALA A 392 -10.11 22.35 24.24
CA ALA A 392 -10.65 22.51 25.58
C ALA A 392 -9.82 23.53 26.38
N LYS A 393 -10.50 24.28 27.31
CA LYS A 393 -9.83 25.28 28.17
C LYS A 393 -8.77 24.60 29.04
N ARG A 394 -7.56 25.14 29.02
CA ARG A 394 -6.39 24.64 29.73
C ARG A 394 -6.28 25.19 31.15
N PRO A 395 -5.78 24.43 32.12
CA PRO A 395 -5.56 24.93 33.48
C PRO A 395 -4.30 25.81 33.62
N GLU A 396 -3.32 25.71 32.74
CA GLU A 396 -2.00 26.39 32.83
C GLU A 396 -1.52 26.94 31.49
N ALA A 397 -0.71 28.01 31.53
CA ALA A 397 -0.03 28.56 30.36
C ALA A 397 1.08 27.60 29.89
N ALA A 398 1.07 27.22 28.63
CA ALA A 398 2.08 26.36 28.03
C ALA A 398 3.22 27.20 27.42
N ASN A 399 4.45 26.62 27.36
CA ASN A 399 5.52 27.20 26.55
C ASN A 399 5.21 27.03 25.04
N ALA A 400 5.98 27.69 24.15
CA ALA A 400 5.70 27.69 22.72
C ALA A 400 5.65 26.27 22.08
N VAL A 401 6.50 25.33 22.54
CA VAL A 401 6.53 23.96 22.05
C VAL A 401 5.24 23.22 22.45
N LYS A 402 4.85 23.30 23.73
CA LYS A 402 3.61 22.71 24.24
C LYS A 402 2.38 23.33 23.59
N SER A 403 2.38 24.63 23.31
CA SER A 403 1.28 25.30 22.61
C SER A 403 1.10 24.78 21.19
N ARG A 404 2.19 24.55 20.44
CA ARG A 404 2.16 23.98 19.10
C ARG A 404 1.65 22.52 19.12
N GLN A 405 2.17 21.69 20.02
CA GLN A 405 1.73 20.30 20.20
C GLN A 405 0.24 20.20 20.55
N GLN A 406 -0.24 21.08 21.43
CA GLN A 406 -1.66 21.11 21.80
C GLN A 406 -2.55 21.57 20.64
N ALA A 407 -2.14 22.58 19.87
CA ALA A 407 -2.86 23.01 18.68
C ALA A 407 -2.94 21.85 17.66
N TYR A 408 -1.83 21.15 17.40
CA TYR A 408 -1.82 19.98 16.54
C TYR A 408 -2.70 18.85 17.09
N GLY A 409 -2.72 18.63 18.41
CA GLY A 409 -3.61 17.66 19.06
C GLY A 409 -5.08 17.89 18.73
N VAL A 410 -5.53 19.16 18.70
CA VAL A 410 -6.91 19.52 18.31
C VAL A 410 -7.17 19.22 16.83
N TYR A 411 -6.24 19.59 15.94
CA TYR A 411 -6.36 19.27 14.52
C TYR A 411 -6.37 17.75 14.27
N PHE A 412 -5.51 16.98 14.92
CA PHE A 412 -5.50 15.51 14.82
C PHE A 412 -6.81 14.91 15.31
N ALA A 413 -7.37 15.38 16.42
CA ALA A 413 -8.65 14.93 16.92
C ALA A 413 -9.78 15.19 15.89
N ALA A 414 -9.79 16.39 15.30
CA ALA A 414 -10.74 16.75 14.25
C ALA A 414 -10.54 15.91 12.99
N GLY A 415 -9.29 15.68 12.56
CA GLY A 415 -8.96 14.84 11.40
C GLY A 415 -9.39 13.39 11.57
N GLN A 416 -9.14 12.80 12.74
CA GLN A 416 -9.61 11.44 13.07
C GLN A 416 -11.14 11.35 12.99
N LEU A 417 -11.84 12.33 13.57
CA LEU A 417 -13.31 12.38 13.51
C LEU A 417 -13.79 12.56 12.07
N ARG A 418 -13.15 13.43 11.28
CA ARG A 418 -13.46 13.65 9.87
C ARG A 418 -13.37 12.35 9.06
N LEU A 419 -12.30 11.58 9.22
CA LEU A 419 -12.12 10.29 8.54
C LEU A 419 -13.15 9.26 9.01
N ALA A 420 -13.40 9.17 10.31
CA ALA A 420 -14.40 8.25 10.88
C ALA A 420 -15.82 8.57 10.38
N LEU A 421 -16.21 9.85 10.33
CA LEU A 421 -17.49 10.28 9.78
C LEU A 421 -17.56 10.06 8.27
N GLY A 422 -16.47 10.31 7.54
CA GLY A 422 -16.37 10.01 6.11
C GLY A 422 -16.65 8.52 5.86
N GLN A 423 -16.00 7.64 6.60
CA GLN A 423 -16.22 6.19 6.46
C GLN A 423 -17.64 5.79 6.86
N LYS A 424 -18.16 6.31 7.96
CA LYS A 424 -19.53 6.03 8.43
C LYS A 424 -20.61 6.39 7.40
N TYR A 425 -20.45 7.50 6.70
CA TYR A 425 -21.42 8.00 5.73
C TYR A 425 -20.99 7.79 4.27
N ALA A 426 -20.04 6.86 4.02
CA ALA A 426 -19.46 6.62 2.70
C ALA A 426 -20.51 6.35 1.61
N GLU A 427 -21.56 5.59 1.92
CA GLU A 427 -22.64 5.30 0.99
C GLU A 427 -23.48 6.55 0.64
N ARG A 428 -23.68 7.46 1.61
CA ARG A 428 -24.49 8.69 1.40
C ARG A 428 -23.75 9.69 0.51
N HIS A 429 -22.47 9.96 0.77
CA HIS A 429 -21.72 10.94 -0.02
C HIS A 429 -21.10 10.35 -1.29
N GLY A 430 -20.85 9.06 -1.35
CA GLY A 430 -20.32 8.36 -2.52
C GLY A 430 -18.90 8.78 -2.95
N ALA A 431 -18.17 9.53 -2.12
CA ALA A 431 -16.83 10.03 -2.44
C ALA A 431 -15.77 8.93 -2.48
N TYR A 432 -15.99 7.82 -1.75
CA TYR A 432 -15.04 6.72 -1.59
C TYR A 432 -15.17 5.61 -2.65
N LYS A 433 -15.93 5.85 -3.72
CA LYS A 433 -16.04 4.91 -4.82
C LYS A 433 -14.66 4.65 -5.43
N HIS A 434 -14.39 3.38 -5.76
CA HIS A 434 -13.20 2.99 -6.52
C HIS A 434 -13.15 3.77 -7.84
N GLY A 435 -11.95 4.18 -8.25
CA GLY A 435 -11.76 5.03 -9.43
C GLY A 435 -11.72 6.54 -9.13
N ASN A 436 -12.14 7.00 -7.94
CA ASN A 436 -11.95 8.39 -7.52
C ASN A 436 -10.57 8.56 -6.87
N PHE A 437 -9.55 8.70 -7.70
CA PHE A 437 -8.15 8.84 -7.27
C PHE A 437 -7.78 10.32 -7.12
N ARG A 438 -7.34 10.72 -5.92
CA ARG A 438 -6.91 12.08 -5.59
C ARG A 438 -5.50 12.04 -5.01
N LEU A 439 -4.53 12.42 -5.84
CA LEU A 439 -3.13 12.47 -5.45
C LEU A 439 -2.73 13.90 -5.05
N LEU A 440 -1.76 13.99 -4.14
CA LEU A 440 -1.10 15.23 -3.78
C LEU A 440 0.31 14.95 -3.28
N TRP A 441 1.13 16.02 -3.26
CA TRP A 441 2.39 16.06 -2.52
C TRP A 441 2.20 16.78 -1.19
N VAL A 442 2.71 16.20 -0.13
CA VAL A 442 2.90 16.87 1.15
C VAL A 442 4.37 17.18 1.31
N THR A 443 4.72 18.44 1.66
CA THR A 443 6.10 18.94 1.71
C THR A 443 6.38 19.63 3.04
N ASP A 444 7.60 20.07 3.24
CA ASP A 444 7.99 20.89 4.38
C ASP A 444 7.68 20.26 5.74
N PHE A 445 7.96 18.97 5.87
CA PHE A 445 7.81 18.23 7.12
C PHE A 445 8.71 18.82 8.21
N PRO A 446 8.37 18.65 9.51
CA PRO A 446 9.29 18.95 10.58
C PRO A 446 10.55 18.08 10.43
N MET A 447 11.73 18.67 10.71
CA MET A 447 13.00 17.94 10.67
C MET A 447 13.15 17.00 11.85
N PHE A 448 12.63 17.39 13.01
CA PHE A 448 12.75 16.69 14.27
C PHE A 448 11.39 16.56 14.97
N GLU A 449 11.23 15.46 15.70
CA GLU A 449 10.14 15.21 16.61
C GLU A 449 10.67 15.04 18.04
N TRP A 450 10.00 15.68 19.00
CA TRP A 450 10.39 15.58 20.39
C TRP A 450 9.85 14.30 21.02
N ASP A 451 10.73 13.48 21.56
CA ASP A 451 10.36 12.28 22.31
C ASP A 451 10.21 12.64 23.80
N GLU A 452 8.98 12.63 24.28
CA GLU A 452 8.67 12.91 25.69
C GLU A 452 9.21 11.86 26.66
N THR A 453 9.39 10.62 26.20
CA THR A 453 9.88 9.52 27.05
C THR A 453 11.39 9.59 27.21
N GLU A 454 12.09 9.79 26.09
CA GLU A 454 13.55 9.84 26.06
C GLU A 454 14.10 11.25 26.26
N GLN A 455 13.23 12.27 26.32
CA GLN A 455 13.57 13.69 26.51
C GLN A 455 14.64 14.18 25.51
N ARG A 456 14.51 13.75 24.24
CA ARG A 456 15.41 14.10 23.14
C ARG A 456 14.68 14.32 21.82
N TRP A 457 15.38 14.94 20.89
CA TRP A 457 14.93 15.03 19.50
C TRP A 457 15.24 13.74 18.76
N ASN A 458 14.26 13.22 18.02
CA ASN A 458 14.40 12.17 17.02
C ASN A 458 14.26 12.78 15.63
N ALA A 459 14.89 12.18 14.62
CA ALA A 459 14.65 12.57 13.23
C ALA A 459 13.24 12.16 12.82
N ALA A 460 12.46 13.09 12.25
CA ALA A 460 11.10 12.78 11.79
C ALA A 460 11.08 11.77 10.63
N HIS A 461 12.14 11.76 9.81
CA HIS A 461 12.34 10.78 8.73
C HIS A 461 13.62 9.98 9.01
N HIS A 462 14.74 10.38 8.40
CA HIS A 462 16.04 9.77 8.64
C HIS A 462 17.14 10.86 8.78
N PRO A 463 18.27 10.58 9.43
CA PRO A 463 19.26 11.59 9.79
C PRO A 463 20.04 12.17 8.60
N PHE A 464 19.83 11.65 7.38
CA PHE A 464 20.47 12.13 6.14
C PHE A 464 19.57 13.07 5.32
N THR A 465 18.39 13.41 5.83
CA THR A 465 17.48 14.39 5.22
C THR A 465 18.05 15.79 5.36
N SER A 466 18.03 16.59 4.28
CA SER A 466 18.49 17.97 4.31
C SER A 466 17.46 18.89 4.97
N PRO A 467 17.88 19.78 5.87
CA PRO A 467 17.03 20.87 6.33
C PRO A 467 16.85 21.92 5.22
N HIS A 468 15.82 22.75 5.33
CA HIS A 468 15.69 23.95 4.52
C HIS A 468 16.84 24.93 4.82
N GLU A 469 17.43 25.53 3.77
CA GLU A 469 18.51 26.51 3.91
C GLU A 469 18.11 27.68 4.79
N GLN A 470 16.85 28.13 4.70
CA GLN A 470 16.28 29.25 5.47
C GLN A 470 16.15 28.96 6.98
N ASP A 471 16.21 27.68 7.38
CA ASP A 471 16.03 27.26 8.77
C ASP A 471 17.36 26.83 9.43
N MET A 472 18.49 26.96 8.73
CA MET A 472 19.81 26.53 9.21
C MET A 472 20.22 27.18 10.55
N ASP A 473 19.84 28.43 10.78
CA ASP A 473 20.15 29.16 12.03
C ASP A 473 19.35 28.64 13.23
N LYS A 474 18.22 27.92 12.97
CA LYS A 474 17.35 27.37 14.01
C LYS A 474 17.82 25.99 14.51
N LEU A 475 18.74 25.32 13.80
CA LEU A 475 19.19 23.97 14.16
C LEU A 475 19.70 23.85 15.60
N GLU A 476 20.35 24.91 16.12
CA GLU A 476 20.88 24.95 17.48
C GLU A 476 19.94 25.66 18.47
N SER A 477 19.16 26.64 18.01
CA SER A 477 18.34 27.51 18.88
C SER A 477 16.90 27.00 19.06
N ASP A 478 16.27 26.45 18.02
CA ASP A 478 14.90 25.91 18.03
C ASP A 478 14.77 24.77 17.03
N PRO A 479 15.32 23.56 17.32
CA PRO A 479 15.25 22.40 16.42
C PRO A 479 13.82 22.05 16.00
N GLY A 480 12.83 22.25 16.87
CA GLY A 480 11.42 21.99 16.59
C GLY A 480 10.79 22.89 15.54
N ALA A 481 11.44 23.99 15.15
CA ALA A 481 10.99 24.89 14.08
C ALA A 481 11.73 24.68 12.75
N VAL A 482 12.65 23.72 12.67
CA VAL A 482 13.39 23.39 11.46
C VAL A 482 12.53 22.53 10.54
N ARG A 483 12.37 22.97 9.30
CA ARG A 483 11.70 22.19 8.25
C ARG A 483 12.70 21.33 7.49
N ALA A 484 12.27 20.15 7.11
CA ALA A 484 13.01 19.23 6.25
C ALA A 484 12.64 19.44 4.78
N LEU A 485 13.59 19.29 3.86
CA LEU A 485 13.35 19.11 2.43
C LEU A 485 12.85 17.67 2.16
N ALA A 486 11.82 17.26 2.91
CA ALA A 486 11.14 15.99 2.80
C ALA A 486 9.79 16.15 2.13
N TYR A 487 9.35 15.10 1.46
CA TYR A 487 8.11 15.09 0.70
C TYR A 487 7.50 13.69 0.63
N ASP A 488 6.18 13.62 0.78
CA ASP A 488 5.39 12.41 0.62
C ASP A 488 4.43 12.55 -0.55
N VAL A 489 4.28 11.50 -1.35
CA VAL A 489 3.18 11.37 -2.30
C VAL A 489 2.05 10.60 -1.65
N VAL A 490 0.88 11.23 -1.61
CA VAL A 490 -0.31 10.72 -0.93
C VAL A 490 -1.42 10.49 -1.93
N LEU A 491 -2.11 9.36 -1.81
CA LEU A 491 -3.30 9.00 -2.57
C LEU A 491 -4.44 8.65 -1.63
N ASN A 492 -5.53 9.42 -1.67
CA ASN A 492 -6.76 9.09 -0.93
C ASN A 492 -6.55 8.82 0.56
N GLY A 493 -5.70 9.59 1.21
CA GLY A 493 -5.38 9.41 2.64
C GLY A 493 -4.32 8.35 2.94
N THR A 494 -3.71 7.79 1.91
CA THR A 494 -2.66 6.77 2.02
C THR A 494 -1.36 7.30 1.46
N GLU A 495 -0.27 7.22 2.22
CA GLU A 495 1.08 7.47 1.73
C GLU A 495 1.48 6.37 0.76
N LEU A 496 1.77 6.73 -0.48
CA LEU A 496 2.36 5.82 -1.45
C LEU A 496 3.86 5.71 -1.31
N GLY A 497 4.51 6.80 -0.92
CA GLY A 497 5.94 6.85 -0.73
C GLY A 497 6.42 8.14 -0.12
N SER A 498 7.62 8.08 0.44
CA SER A 498 8.31 9.17 1.13
C SER A 498 9.73 9.35 0.58
N GLY A 499 10.18 10.58 0.51
CA GLY A 499 11.48 10.95 0.02
C GLY A 499 12.00 12.28 0.56
N SER A 500 13.26 12.60 0.22
CA SER A 500 13.85 13.88 0.58
C SER A 500 15.02 14.25 -0.32
N ILE A 501 15.41 15.51 -0.27
CA ILE A 501 16.77 15.93 -0.64
C ILE A 501 17.70 15.51 0.49
N ARG A 502 18.90 15.02 0.15
CA ARG A 502 19.84 14.46 1.12
C ARG A 502 20.91 15.48 1.50
N ILE A 503 21.45 15.31 2.70
CA ILE A 503 22.64 16.05 3.12
C ILE A 503 23.84 15.50 2.35
N HIS A 504 24.53 16.37 1.65
CA HIS A 504 25.79 16.07 0.94
C HIS A 504 27.00 16.77 1.56
N ARG A 505 26.76 17.65 2.53
CA ARG A 505 27.77 18.45 3.24
C ARG A 505 28.01 17.88 4.63
N GLN A 506 29.28 17.62 4.97
CA GLN A 506 29.68 17.08 6.27
C GLN A 506 29.40 18.01 7.45
N ASP A 507 29.61 19.33 7.25
CA ASP A 507 29.35 20.31 8.30
C ASP A 507 27.87 20.38 8.70
N ILE A 508 26.96 20.21 7.73
CA ILE A 508 25.52 20.13 7.99
C ILE A 508 25.19 18.78 8.69
N GLN A 509 25.76 17.67 8.19
CA GLN A 509 25.53 16.36 8.79
C GLN A 509 25.95 16.31 10.27
N ALA A 510 27.10 16.92 10.59
CA ALA A 510 27.57 17.00 11.97
C ALA A 510 26.60 17.78 12.88
N LYS A 511 26.01 18.88 12.39
CA LYS A 511 24.99 19.66 13.13
C LYS A 511 23.73 18.85 13.39
N ILE A 512 23.27 18.07 12.40
CA ILE A 512 22.09 17.20 12.56
C ILE A 512 22.36 16.12 13.60
N PHE A 513 23.50 15.43 13.56
CA PHE A 513 23.85 14.42 14.57
C PHE A 513 23.98 15.02 15.97
N LYS A 514 24.52 16.25 16.06
CA LYS A 514 24.57 16.97 17.34
C LYS A 514 23.17 17.26 17.89
N ALA A 515 22.23 17.69 17.04
CA ALA A 515 20.85 17.95 17.43
C ALA A 515 20.12 16.66 17.87
N LEU A 516 20.46 15.51 17.28
CA LEU A 516 19.94 14.18 17.65
C LEU A 516 20.64 13.58 18.90
N GLY A 517 21.67 14.24 19.44
CA GLY A 517 22.41 13.77 20.60
C GLY A 517 23.27 12.53 20.33
N MET A 518 23.64 12.24 19.08
CA MET A 518 24.45 11.08 18.71
C MET A 518 25.94 11.31 19.01
N SER A 519 26.56 10.42 19.79
CA SER A 519 28.01 10.49 20.04
C SER A 519 28.83 10.18 18.79
N PRO A 520 30.10 10.68 18.71
CA PRO A 520 31.00 10.34 17.60
C PRO A 520 31.22 8.83 17.43
N GLU A 521 31.29 8.09 18.53
CA GLU A 521 31.45 6.63 18.55
C GLU A 521 30.22 5.94 17.94
N GLU A 522 29.03 6.42 18.29
CA GLU A 522 27.78 5.90 17.72
C GLU A 522 27.68 6.20 16.22
N GLN A 523 28.02 7.43 15.80
CA GLN A 523 28.05 7.82 14.40
C GLN A 523 29.00 6.91 13.60
N GLN A 524 30.23 6.69 14.11
CA GLN A 524 31.21 5.84 13.46
C GLN A 524 30.78 4.37 13.43
N THR A 525 30.19 3.89 14.50
CA THR A 525 29.73 2.50 14.60
C THR A 525 28.58 2.22 13.63
N ARG A 526 27.62 3.13 13.51
CA ARG A 526 26.43 2.92 12.68
C ARG A 526 26.65 3.30 11.22
N PHE A 527 27.33 4.43 10.96
CA PHE A 527 27.37 5.05 9.63
C PHE A 527 28.78 5.36 9.13
N GLY A 528 29.84 4.88 9.81
CA GLY A 528 31.23 5.27 9.52
C GLY A 528 31.62 5.12 8.06
N PHE A 529 31.27 4.01 7.39
CA PHE A 529 31.54 3.80 5.97
C PHE A 529 30.85 4.81 5.06
N PHE A 530 29.64 5.22 5.42
CA PHE A 530 28.89 6.20 4.64
C PHE A 530 29.41 7.62 4.88
N LEU A 531 29.72 7.96 6.15
CA LEU A 531 30.33 9.25 6.49
C LEU A 531 31.69 9.45 5.85
N GLU A 532 32.46 8.37 5.71
CA GLU A 532 33.69 8.36 4.93
C GLU A 532 33.41 8.63 3.44
N ALA A 533 32.45 7.93 2.85
CA ALA A 533 32.08 8.12 1.45
C ALA A 533 31.68 9.57 1.13
N LEU A 534 30.98 10.25 2.04
CA LEU A 534 30.60 11.66 1.88
C LEU A 534 31.81 12.60 1.70
N GLN A 535 33.02 12.17 2.06
CA GLN A 535 34.25 12.98 1.94
C GLN A 535 34.83 12.99 0.53
N TYR A 536 34.35 12.13 -0.37
CA TYR A 536 34.90 11.95 -1.71
C TYR A 536 34.07 12.63 -2.80
N GLY A 537 33.68 13.89 -2.58
CA GLY A 537 33.03 14.69 -3.61
C GLY A 537 31.58 14.31 -3.87
N THR A 538 30.80 14.15 -2.81
CA THR A 538 29.38 13.83 -2.88
C THR A 538 28.58 14.93 -3.58
N PRO A 539 27.86 14.62 -4.67
CA PRO A 539 26.98 15.58 -5.32
C PRO A 539 25.74 15.85 -4.46
N PRO A 540 25.09 17.02 -4.56
CA PRO A 540 23.71 17.18 -4.11
C PRO A 540 22.85 16.07 -4.72
N HIS A 541 22.07 15.36 -3.92
CA HIS A 541 21.23 14.25 -4.40
C HIS A 541 19.94 14.15 -3.60
N GLY A 542 19.00 13.42 -4.14
CA GLY A 542 17.69 13.21 -3.53
C GLY A 542 16.91 12.13 -4.24
N GLY A 543 15.94 11.58 -3.55
CA GLY A 543 15.15 10.48 -4.09
C GLY A 543 13.94 10.16 -3.23
N ILE A 544 13.30 9.05 -3.57
CA ILE A 544 12.06 8.60 -2.94
C ILE A 544 11.94 7.08 -3.03
N ALA A 545 11.20 6.50 -2.12
CA ALA A 545 10.78 5.10 -2.18
C ALA A 545 9.26 5.00 -2.10
N LEU A 546 8.63 4.26 -3.03
CA LEU A 546 7.19 4.02 -3.05
C LEU A 546 6.89 2.53 -2.84
N GLY A 547 5.83 2.22 -2.10
CA GLY A 547 5.36 0.85 -1.91
C GLY A 547 4.66 0.30 -3.15
N LEU A 548 5.32 -0.57 -3.93
CA LEU A 548 4.70 -1.20 -5.11
C LEU A 548 3.45 -2.01 -4.71
N ASP A 549 3.52 -2.75 -3.62
CA ASP A 549 2.40 -3.57 -3.14
C ASP A 549 1.16 -2.70 -2.85
N ARG A 550 1.37 -1.53 -2.25
CA ARG A 550 0.31 -0.58 -1.91
C ARG A 550 -0.30 0.06 -3.16
N ILE A 551 0.53 0.44 -4.14
CA ILE A 551 0.05 0.95 -5.43
C ILE A 551 -0.83 -0.09 -6.11
N VAL A 552 -0.36 -1.33 -6.22
CA VAL A 552 -1.13 -2.41 -6.86
C VAL A 552 -2.41 -2.72 -6.09
N MET A 553 -2.38 -2.73 -4.76
CA MET A 553 -3.58 -2.92 -3.92
C MET A 553 -4.66 -1.87 -4.23
N ILE A 554 -4.27 -0.59 -4.33
CA ILE A 554 -5.20 0.50 -4.63
C ILE A 554 -5.73 0.39 -6.06
N LEU A 555 -4.87 0.09 -7.03
CA LEU A 555 -5.26 -0.09 -8.44
C LEU A 555 -6.22 -1.27 -8.64
N ALA A 556 -5.98 -2.37 -7.91
CA ALA A 556 -6.84 -3.55 -7.93
C ALA A 556 -8.17 -3.34 -7.19
N GLY A 557 -8.30 -2.30 -6.35
CA GLY A 557 -9.43 -2.14 -5.44
C GLY A 557 -9.45 -3.19 -4.31
N ALA A 558 -8.30 -3.78 -3.99
CA ALA A 558 -8.16 -4.80 -2.97
C ALA A 558 -8.11 -4.19 -1.56
N GLU A 559 -8.60 -4.92 -0.56
CA GLU A 559 -8.66 -4.46 0.84
C GLU A 559 -7.39 -4.78 1.64
N SER A 560 -6.56 -5.70 1.14
CA SER A 560 -5.35 -6.16 1.81
C SER A 560 -4.20 -6.39 0.84
N LEU A 561 -2.97 -6.10 1.29
CA LEU A 561 -1.74 -6.44 0.56
C LEU A 561 -1.64 -7.94 0.24
N ARG A 562 -2.26 -8.80 1.05
CA ARG A 562 -2.27 -10.26 0.84
C ARG A 562 -3.01 -10.70 -0.42
N GLU A 563 -3.80 -9.81 -1.01
CA GLU A 563 -4.51 -10.08 -2.28
C GLU A 563 -3.69 -9.72 -3.53
N VAL A 564 -2.60 -8.97 -3.35
CA VAL A 564 -1.72 -8.52 -4.45
C VAL A 564 -0.29 -9.03 -4.32
N ILE A 565 0.02 -9.79 -3.27
CA ILE A 565 1.29 -10.47 -3.05
C ILE A 565 1.06 -11.98 -3.24
N PRO A 566 1.84 -12.67 -4.09
CA PRO A 566 1.62 -14.10 -4.35
C PRO A 566 1.72 -14.97 -3.10
N PHE A 567 2.74 -14.75 -2.26
CA PHE A 567 3.04 -15.54 -1.06
C PHE A 567 3.23 -14.61 0.15
N PRO A 568 2.13 -14.05 0.70
CA PRO A 568 2.19 -13.16 1.85
C PRO A 568 2.28 -13.92 3.17
N LYS A 569 2.73 -13.24 4.22
CA LYS A 569 2.64 -13.74 5.59
C LYS A 569 1.29 -13.38 6.22
N THR A 570 0.88 -14.16 7.24
CA THR A 570 -0.25 -13.81 8.12
C THR A 570 0.03 -12.55 8.93
N ALA A 571 -0.97 -12.03 9.66
CA ALA A 571 -0.78 -10.93 10.62
C ALA A 571 0.18 -11.28 11.78
N LYS A 572 0.51 -12.56 11.97
CA LYS A 572 1.49 -13.04 12.95
C LYS A 572 2.87 -13.32 12.34
N ALA A 573 3.17 -12.82 11.14
CA ALA A 573 4.41 -13.05 10.39
C ALA A 573 4.69 -14.54 10.07
N VAL A 574 3.65 -15.38 9.96
CA VAL A 574 3.78 -16.79 9.64
C VAL A 574 3.41 -17.06 8.19
N ASP A 575 4.20 -17.87 7.51
CA ASP A 575 3.85 -18.46 6.21
C ASP A 575 3.24 -19.85 6.43
N LEU A 576 1.93 -19.95 6.26
CA LEU A 576 1.18 -21.20 6.50
C LEU A 576 1.39 -22.26 5.40
N MET A 577 1.88 -21.87 4.22
CA MET A 577 2.10 -22.80 3.11
C MET A 577 3.40 -23.58 3.28
N VAL A 578 4.45 -22.94 3.78
CA VAL A 578 5.78 -23.53 3.95
C VAL A 578 6.16 -23.73 5.42
N ASP A 579 5.24 -23.49 6.35
CA ASP A 579 5.42 -23.60 7.80
C ASP A 579 6.64 -22.77 8.32
N ALA A 580 6.78 -21.52 7.83
CA ALA A 580 7.85 -20.62 8.27
C ALA A 580 7.29 -19.54 9.22
N PRO A 581 8.01 -19.19 10.33
CA PRO A 581 9.31 -19.71 10.74
C PRO A 581 9.22 -21.13 11.33
N THR A 582 10.28 -21.92 11.13
CA THR A 582 10.39 -23.30 11.63
C THR A 582 11.68 -23.52 12.43
N PRO A 583 11.70 -24.45 13.41
CA PRO A 583 12.92 -24.80 14.12
C PRO A 583 14.01 -25.30 13.18
N VAL A 584 15.26 -24.93 13.46
CA VAL A 584 16.44 -25.45 12.78
C VAL A 584 17.10 -26.56 13.61
N SER A 585 17.88 -27.42 12.97
CA SER A 585 18.54 -28.52 13.65
C SER A 585 19.64 -28.04 14.60
N GLU A 586 19.89 -28.79 15.67
CA GLU A 586 21.00 -28.50 16.61
C GLU A 586 22.37 -28.45 15.91
N ARG A 587 22.55 -29.27 14.86
CA ARG A 587 23.76 -29.24 14.04
C ARG A 587 23.96 -27.89 13.38
N GLN A 588 22.91 -27.32 12.77
CA GLN A 588 22.96 -25.99 12.16
C GLN A 588 23.27 -24.90 13.19
N LEU A 589 22.66 -24.97 14.38
CA LEU A 589 22.95 -24.02 15.46
C LEU A 589 24.42 -24.07 15.89
N LYS A 590 24.97 -25.29 16.06
CA LYS A 590 26.40 -25.49 16.36
C LYS A 590 27.32 -24.96 15.28
N GLU A 591 27.00 -25.23 14.00
CA GLU A 591 27.77 -24.74 12.86
C GLU A 591 27.78 -23.21 12.78
N LEU A 592 26.73 -22.54 13.28
CA LEU A 592 26.62 -21.09 13.36
C LEU A 592 27.19 -20.50 14.68
N GLY A 593 27.58 -21.33 15.64
CA GLY A 593 28.06 -20.87 16.94
C GLY A 593 26.98 -20.17 17.79
N ILE A 594 25.70 -20.50 17.61
CA ILE A 594 24.57 -19.89 18.31
C ILE A 594 23.77 -20.93 19.10
N ALA A 595 23.06 -20.48 20.12
CA ALA A 595 22.16 -21.30 20.92
C ALA A 595 20.81 -20.61 21.12
N VAL A 596 19.73 -21.39 21.19
CA VAL A 596 18.42 -20.88 21.58
C VAL A 596 18.33 -20.81 23.09
N VAL A 597 18.28 -19.62 23.67
CA VAL A 597 18.18 -19.38 25.11
C VAL A 597 16.74 -19.02 25.46
N GLY A 598 16.06 -19.97 26.08
CA GLY A 598 14.68 -19.81 26.58
C GLY A 598 13.61 -19.91 25.47
N LYS A 599 12.71 -20.86 25.61
CA LYS A 599 11.38 -20.70 25.03
C LYS A 599 10.63 -19.71 25.94
N LYS A 600 10.40 -18.49 25.49
CA LYS A 600 9.30 -17.71 26.04
C LYS A 600 8.03 -18.45 25.59
N ASP A 601 7.22 -18.90 26.53
CA ASP A 601 5.86 -19.27 26.27
C ASP A 601 5.18 -18.03 25.67
N LEU A 602 4.91 -18.10 24.37
CA LEU A 602 4.18 -17.07 23.62
C LEU A 602 2.68 -17.22 23.87
#